data_9b0ba4330813af209db7ac01d1d514de
#
_entry.id   9b0ba4330813af209db7ac01d1d514de
#
_cell.length_a   1.000
_cell.length_b   1.000
_cell.length_c   1.000
_cell.angle_alpha   90.00
_cell.angle_beta   90.00
_cell.angle_gamma   90.00
#
_symmetry.space_group_name_H-M   'P 1'
#
loop_
_entity.id
_entity.type
_entity.pdbx_description
1 polymer ?
#
loop_
_entity_poly.entity_id
_entity_poly.type
_entity_poly.pdbx_seq_one_letter_code
_entity_poly.pdbx_strand_id
1 'polypeptide(L)'
;MKQKTKFRKISSILSTVLLIAVILLLVVIFITRLTGHVPSIFGYSVFRVQTDSMTPFLQVGDVIIDKKVPAEEIKKGDIITYDCLSGDLAGQTITHRVVTDPESRNGTYYFRTQGDREGAPLDDIISYDQVEGKFVNKLPWLNKLYTFFLSPYGLLTFILIIIVLFGYEMISLIVSYKSLDEKDDDYYEPKAKKRSKKRKK
;
A
#
# COMPACT_ATOMS: atom_id res chain seq x y z
N MET A 1 -29.76 -27.35 3.75
CA MET A 1 -28.43 -27.68 3.19
C MET A 1 -27.89 -26.64 2.18
N LYS A 2 -28.67 -26.09 1.24
CA LYS A 2 -28.21 -25.10 0.23
C LYS A 2 -27.61 -23.79 0.79
N GLN A 3 -28.00 -23.36 1.98
CA GLN A 3 -27.53 -22.09 2.55
C GLN A 3 -26.08 -22.18 3.10
N LYS A 4 -25.72 -23.32 3.72
CA LYS A 4 -24.34 -23.55 4.23
C LYS A 4 -23.30 -23.63 3.10
N THR A 5 -23.68 -24.16 1.93
CA THR A 5 -22.77 -24.25 0.76
C THR A 5 -22.54 -22.90 0.10
N LYS A 6 -23.55 -21.99 0.06
CA LYS A 6 -23.38 -20.62 -0.43
C LYS A 6 -22.45 -19.82 0.49
N PHE A 7 -22.65 -19.91 1.81
CA PHE A 7 -21.80 -19.21 2.78
C PHE A 7 -20.32 -19.64 2.69
N ARG A 8 -20.06 -20.96 2.58
CA ARG A 8 -18.68 -21.45 2.36
C ARG A 8 -18.04 -20.95 1.08
N LYS A 9 -18.78 -20.90 -0.05
CA LYS A 9 -18.27 -20.37 -1.32
C LYS A 9 -17.94 -18.88 -1.22
N ILE A 10 -18.81 -18.09 -0.60
CA ILE A 10 -18.57 -16.64 -0.40
C ILE A 10 -17.37 -16.41 0.51
N SER A 11 -17.26 -17.15 1.62
CA SER A 11 -16.12 -17.06 2.53
C SER A 11 -14.79 -17.42 1.84
N SER A 12 -14.76 -18.49 1.05
CA SER A 12 -13.56 -18.88 0.28
C SER A 12 -13.18 -17.82 -0.75
N ILE A 13 -14.13 -17.26 -1.49
CA ILE A 13 -13.86 -16.19 -2.45
C ILE A 13 -13.30 -14.96 -1.74
N LEU A 14 -13.91 -14.56 -0.61
CA LEU A 14 -13.46 -13.40 0.16
C LEU A 14 -12.02 -13.58 0.69
N SER A 15 -11.73 -14.76 1.21
CA SER A 15 -10.40 -15.12 1.73
C SER A 15 -9.34 -15.12 0.61
N THR A 16 -9.66 -15.70 -0.55
CA THR A 16 -8.77 -15.68 -1.72
C THR A 16 -8.51 -14.25 -2.22
N VAL A 17 -9.56 -13.42 -2.29
CA VAL A 17 -9.42 -12.01 -2.68
C VAL A 17 -8.53 -11.25 -1.68
N LEU A 18 -8.73 -11.48 -0.39
CA LEU A 18 -7.91 -10.86 0.66
C LEU A 18 -6.44 -11.31 0.56
N LEU A 19 -6.18 -12.60 0.32
CA LEU A 19 -4.84 -13.12 0.14
C LEU A 19 -4.15 -12.48 -1.07
N ILE A 20 -4.84 -12.39 -2.20
CA ILE A 20 -4.34 -11.71 -3.41
C ILE A 20 -4.02 -10.24 -3.11
N ALA A 21 -4.90 -9.53 -2.39
CA ALA A 21 -4.67 -8.14 -2.00
C ALA A 21 -3.42 -7.97 -1.13
N VAL A 22 -3.20 -8.88 -0.17
CA VAL A 22 -1.98 -8.89 0.68
C VAL A 22 -0.73 -9.15 -0.17
N ILE A 23 -0.77 -10.11 -1.09
CA ILE A 23 0.37 -10.40 -1.97
C ILE A 23 0.69 -9.19 -2.86
N LEU A 24 -0.33 -8.55 -3.46
CA LEU A 24 -0.13 -7.34 -4.26
C LEU A 24 0.47 -6.20 -3.44
N LEU A 25 0.01 -6.01 -2.20
CA LEU A 25 0.59 -5.01 -1.30
C LEU A 25 2.07 -5.28 -1.01
N LEU A 26 2.43 -6.54 -0.73
CA LEU A 26 3.83 -6.93 -0.50
C LEU A 26 4.69 -6.72 -1.75
N VAL A 27 4.17 -7.01 -2.94
CA VAL A 27 4.86 -6.76 -4.22
C VAL A 27 5.10 -5.26 -4.42
N VAL A 28 4.11 -4.41 -4.14
CA VAL A 28 4.26 -2.95 -4.22
C VAL A 28 5.33 -2.46 -3.24
N ILE A 29 5.30 -2.92 -1.98
CA ILE A 29 6.32 -2.57 -0.98
C ILE A 29 7.72 -3.03 -1.43
N PHE A 30 7.82 -4.23 -2.00
CA PHE A 30 9.09 -4.77 -2.49
C PHE A 30 9.64 -3.95 -3.66
N ILE A 31 8.80 -3.60 -4.63
CA ILE A 31 9.20 -2.78 -5.77
C ILE A 31 9.67 -1.39 -5.30
N THR A 32 8.92 -0.73 -4.39
CA THR A 32 9.33 0.56 -3.81
C THR A 32 10.70 0.49 -3.12
N ARG A 33 10.97 -0.61 -2.43
CA ARG A 33 12.28 -0.82 -1.78
C ARG A 33 13.42 -0.99 -2.77
N LEU A 34 13.16 -1.62 -3.92
CA LEU A 34 14.18 -1.82 -4.96
C LEU A 34 14.45 -0.56 -5.80
N THR A 35 13.40 0.19 -6.13
CA THR A 35 13.50 1.34 -7.03
C THR A 35 13.85 2.64 -6.30
N GLY A 36 13.62 2.70 -4.98
CA GLY A 36 13.75 3.92 -4.18
C GLY A 36 12.66 4.97 -4.47
N HIS A 37 11.83 4.75 -5.49
CA HIS A 37 10.75 5.68 -5.83
C HIS A 37 9.45 5.33 -5.11
N VAL A 38 8.76 6.36 -4.66
CA VAL A 38 7.42 6.20 -4.07
C VAL A 38 6.40 5.99 -5.20
N PRO A 39 5.61 4.90 -5.19
CA PRO A 39 4.65 4.67 -6.25
C PRO A 39 3.57 5.76 -6.24
N SER A 40 3.29 6.28 -7.43
CA SER A 40 2.16 7.16 -7.66
C SER A 40 0.97 6.35 -8.18
N ILE A 41 -0.17 6.45 -7.51
CA ILE A 41 -1.43 5.82 -7.91
C ILE A 41 -2.42 6.90 -8.34
N PHE A 42 -2.80 6.90 -9.60
CA PHE A 42 -3.66 7.95 -10.19
C PHE A 42 -3.13 9.38 -9.98
N GLY A 43 -1.80 9.55 -9.98
CA GLY A 43 -1.13 10.82 -9.75
C GLY A 43 -1.04 11.24 -8.28
N TYR A 44 -1.44 10.38 -7.35
CA TYR A 44 -1.27 10.61 -5.91
C TYR A 44 -0.14 9.74 -5.35
N SER A 45 0.71 10.35 -4.54
CA SER A 45 1.79 9.70 -3.81
C SER A 45 1.62 9.93 -2.31
N VAL A 46 2.08 8.98 -1.50
CA VAL A 46 1.98 9.06 -0.04
C VAL A 46 3.38 9.10 0.56
N PHE A 47 3.66 10.13 1.33
CA PHE A 47 4.95 10.31 1.99
C PHE A 47 4.79 10.33 3.51
N ARG A 48 5.86 10.01 4.21
CA ARG A 48 5.93 10.15 5.66
C ARG A 48 7.00 11.15 6.04
N VAL A 49 6.61 12.18 6.78
CA VAL A 49 7.51 13.22 7.28
C VAL A 49 8.51 12.60 8.25
N GLN A 50 9.81 12.74 7.94
CA GLN A 50 10.88 12.15 8.72
C GLN A 50 11.63 13.15 9.61
N THR A 51 11.58 14.44 9.26
CA THR A 51 12.28 15.53 9.93
C THR A 51 11.32 16.60 10.43
N ASP A 52 11.81 17.46 11.29
CA ASP A 52 11.03 18.57 11.87
C ASP A 52 11.09 19.88 11.06
N SER A 53 11.67 19.84 9.85
CA SER A 53 11.88 21.04 9.02
C SER A 53 10.59 21.80 8.67
N MET A 54 9.45 21.11 8.68
CA MET A 54 8.14 21.68 8.36
C MET A 54 7.28 21.97 9.60
N THR A 55 7.85 21.96 10.79
CA THR A 55 7.13 22.34 12.02
C THR A 55 6.84 23.84 12.03
N PRO A 56 5.68 24.28 12.55
CA PRO A 56 4.64 23.49 13.21
C PRO A 56 3.61 22.87 12.26
N PHE A 57 3.66 23.16 10.96
CA PHE A 57 2.61 22.74 10.01
C PHE A 57 2.60 21.21 9.80
N LEU A 58 3.75 20.59 9.53
CA LEU A 58 3.92 19.14 9.50
C LEU A 58 4.83 18.70 10.63
N GLN A 59 4.49 17.60 11.28
CA GLN A 59 5.28 17.03 12.37
C GLN A 59 5.94 15.72 11.96
N VAL A 60 7.01 15.37 12.64
CA VAL A 60 7.68 14.07 12.42
C VAL A 60 6.68 12.93 12.61
N GLY A 61 6.58 12.06 11.64
CA GLY A 61 5.65 10.95 11.64
C GLY A 61 4.34 11.22 10.92
N ASP A 62 4.01 12.48 10.59
CA ASP A 62 2.83 12.76 9.76
C ASP A 62 2.92 12.01 8.44
N VAL A 63 1.79 11.41 8.04
CA VAL A 63 1.61 10.85 6.71
C VAL A 63 0.84 11.86 5.88
N ILE A 64 1.40 12.23 4.74
CA ILE A 64 0.85 13.20 3.81
C ILE A 64 0.53 12.55 2.47
N ILE A 65 -0.44 13.12 1.78
CA ILE A 65 -0.77 12.78 0.41
C ILE A 65 -0.46 13.97 -0.47
N ASP A 66 0.29 13.72 -1.52
CA ASP A 66 0.66 14.69 -2.55
C ASP A 66 0.04 14.30 -3.89
N LYS A 67 -0.21 15.27 -4.73
CA LYS A 67 -0.72 15.09 -6.08
C LYS A 67 0.25 15.66 -7.09
N LYS A 68 0.58 14.89 -8.11
CA LYS A 68 1.32 15.40 -9.27
C LYS A 68 0.40 16.38 -10.03
N VAL A 69 0.83 17.62 -10.14
CA VAL A 69 0.11 18.70 -10.82
C VAL A 69 1.03 19.35 -11.85
N PRO A 70 0.51 19.97 -12.90
CA PRO A 70 1.32 20.78 -13.84
C PRO A 70 2.10 21.87 -13.10
N ALA A 71 3.29 22.23 -13.65
CA ALA A 71 4.18 23.22 -13.03
C ALA A 71 3.49 24.59 -12.81
N GLU A 72 2.61 24.96 -13.72
CA GLU A 72 1.83 26.21 -13.70
C GLU A 72 0.85 26.30 -12.53
N GLU A 73 0.45 25.17 -11.97
CA GLU A 73 -0.46 25.10 -10.83
C GLU A 73 0.26 25.25 -9.47
N ILE A 74 1.60 25.20 -9.48
CA ILE A 74 2.41 25.38 -8.27
C ILE A 74 2.66 26.86 -8.07
N LYS A 75 2.33 27.39 -6.89
CA LYS A 75 2.42 28.81 -6.56
C LYS A 75 3.20 29.02 -5.28
N LYS A 76 3.68 30.25 -5.07
CA LYS A 76 4.21 30.67 -3.79
C LYS A 76 3.23 30.36 -2.64
N GLY A 77 3.73 29.76 -1.59
CA GLY A 77 2.96 29.30 -0.43
C GLY A 77 2.54 27.84 -0.48
N ASP A 78 2.57 27.20 -1.66
CA ASP A 78 2.31 25.78 -1.77
C ASP A 78 3.43 24.95 -1.12
N ILE A 79 3.07 23.78 -0.62
CA ILE A 79 4.03 22.80 -0.13
C ILE A 79 4.21 21.77 -1.23
N ILE A 80 5.45 21.47 -1.57
CA ILE A 80 5.79 20.47 -2.57
C ILE A 80 6.79 19.47 -2.01
N THR A 81 6.70 18.24 -2.49
CA THR A 81 7.68 17.19 -2.25
C THR A 81 8.51 17.01 -3.51
N TYR A 82 9.81 16.95 -3.36
CA TYR A 82 10.77 16.89 -4.47
C TYR A 82 12.00 16.08 -4.10
N ASP A 83 12.71 15.56 -5.11
CA ASP A 83 13.97 14.86 -4.93
C ASP A 83 15.13 15.86 -4.94
N CYS A 84 15.90 15.86 -3.87
CA CYS A 84 17.09 16.72 -3.74
C CYS A 84 18.25 16.11 -4.52
N LEU A 85 18.80 16.84 -5.49
CA LEU A 85 19.91 16.37 -6.34
C LEU A 85 21.27 16.94 -5.92
N SER A 86 21.32 17.90 -4.98
CA SER A 86 22.55 18.60 -4.59
C SER A 86 22.64 18.80 -3.08
N GLY A 87 23.85 19.13 -2.61
CA GLY A 87 24.13 19.40 -1.21
C GLY A 87 24.11 18.17 -0.30
N ASP A 88 24.01 18.42 1.00
CA ASP A 88 24.08 17.38 2.06
C ASP A 88 22.87 16.42 2.06
N LEU A 89 21.79 16.84 1.40
CA LEU A 89 20.54 16.08 1.31
C LEU A 89 20.36 15.40 -0.07
N ALA A 90 21.41 15.36 -0.89
CA ALA A 90 21.35 14.73 -2.21
C ALA A 90 20.88 13.27 -2.13
N GLY A 91 19.92 12.90 -2.98
CA GLY A 91 19.29 11.58 -3.00
C GLY A 91 18.17 11.38 -1.98
N GLN A 92 17.80 12.42 -1.24
CA GLN A 92 16.66 12.39 -0.32
C GLN A 92 15.44 13.10 -0.94
N THR A 93 14.27 12.61 -0.61
CA THR A 93 13.00 13.26 -0.95
C THR A 93 12.64 14.23 0.18
N ILE A 94 12.43 15.49 -0.16
CA ILE A 94 12.21 16.63 0.77
C ILE A 94 10.82 17.21 0.53
N THR A 95 10.16 17.59 1.61
CA THR A 95 8.88 18.31 1.58
C THR A 95 9.07 19.69 2.19
N HIS A 96 9.00 20.75 1.38
CA HIS A 96 9.16 22.13 1.83
C HIS A 96 8.15 23.06 1.16
N ARG A 97 8.09 24.30 1.64
CA ARG A 97 7.18 25.33 1.12
C ARG A 97 7.86 26.17 0.04
N VAL A 98 7.16 26.42 -1.04
CA VAL A 98 7.57 27.36 -2.11
C VAL A 98 7.51 28.78 -1.56
N VAL A 99 8.65 29.48 -1.54
CA VAL A 99 8.76 30.81 -0.90
C VAL A 99 8.89 31.95 -1.92
N THR A 100 9.16 31.67 -3.18
CA THR A 100 9.17 32.65 -4.27
C THR A 100 8.16 32.29 -5.33
N ASP A 101 7.73 33.26 -6.13
CA ASP A 101 6.96 32.95 -7.34
C ASP A 101 7.79 32.07 -8.27
N PRO A 102 7.20 31.05 -8.91
CA PRO A 102 7.90 30.19 -9.83
C PRO A 102 8.44 30.95 -11.03
N GLU A 103 9.68 30.66 -11.44
CA GLU A 103 10.30 31.26 -12.62
C GLU A 103 10.28 30.24 -13.78
N SER A 104 9.81 30.67 -14.95
CA SER A 104 9.92 29.88 -16.17
C SER A 104 11.15 30.31 -16.98
N ARG A 105 12.04 29.36 -17.27
CA ARG A 105 13.25 29.60 -18.10
C ARG A 105 13.33 28.49 -19.15
N ASN A 106 13.34 28.88 -20.42
CA ASN A 106 13.42 27.92 -21.54
C ASN A 106 12.38 26.81 -21.51
N GLY A 107 11.14 27.09 -21.02
CA GLY A 107 10.09 26.11 -20.92
C GLY A 107 10.11 25.22 -19.69
N THR A 108 11.12 25.36 -18.80
CA THR A 108 11.20 24.65 -17.52
C THR A 108 10.88 25.63 -16.39
N TYR A 109 10.08 25.17 -15.42
CA TYR A 109 9.78 25.93 -14.20
C TYR A 109 10.78 25.60 -13.11
N TYR A 110 11.16 26.64 -12.39
CA TYR A 110 12.08 26.59 -11.26
C TYR A 110 11.40 27.14 -10.01
N PHE A 111 11.68 26.52 -8.88
CA PHE A 111 11.09 26.85 -7.59
C PHE A 111 12.21 27.05 -6.56
N ARG A 112 11.94 27.91 -5.58
CA ARG A 112 12.77 28.05 -4.39
C ARG A 112 11.93 27.73 -3.18
N THR A 113 12.39 26.82 -2.34
CA THR A 113 11.68 26.29 -1.20
C THR A 113 12.39 26.57 0.10
N GLN A 114 11.70 26.41 1.20
CA GLN A 114 12.21 26.57 2.55
C GLN A 114 11.34 25.75 3.52
N GLY A 115 11.94 25.18 4.57
CA GLY A 115 11.22 24.58 5.66
C GLY A 115 10.44 25.61 6.47
N ASP A 116 9.32 25.20 7.05
CA ASP A 116 8.48 26.09 7.91
C ASP A 116 9.08 26.31 9.30
N ARG A 117 10.09 25.52 9.70
CA ARG A 117 10.75 25.67 11.00
C ARG A 117 11.47 27.01 11.09
N GLU A 118 11.33 27.65 12.23
CA GLU A 118 12.03 28.91 12.50
C GLU A 118 13.54 28.77 12.31
N GLY A 119 14.13 29.67 11.52
CA GLY A 119 15.55 29.64 11.20
C GLY A 119 15.94 28.61 10.15
N ALA A 120 14.99 27.93 9.49
CA ALA A 120 15.31 27.03 8.40
C ALA A 120 16.05 27.77 7.26
N PRO A 121 17.13 27.21 6.70
CA PRO A 121 17.82 27.83 5.56
C PRO A 121 16.94 27.81 4.32
N LEU A 122 17.22 28.69 3.40
CA LEU A 122 16.64 28.67 2.07
C LEU A 122 17.28 27.54 1.25
N ASP A 123 16.46 26.75 0.58
CA ASP A 123 16.92 25.63 -0.24
C ASP A 123 17.56 26.14 -1.57
N ASP A 124 18.31 25.26 -2.22
CA ASP A 124 18.76 25.48 -3.58
C ASP A 124 17.56 25.60 -4.53
N ILE A 125 17.83 26.19 -5.72
CA ILE A 125 16.80 26.24 -6.77
C ILE A 125 16.58 24.84 -7.32
N ILE A 126 15.33 24.38 -7.35
CA ILE A 126 14.91 23.10 -7.89
C ILE A 126 14.14 23.27 -9.20
N SER A 127 14.30 22.33 -10.13
CA SER A 127 13.51 22.28 -11.36
C SER A 127 12.24 21.46 -11.16
N TYR A 128 11.23 21.68 -12.01
CA TYR A 128 9.97 20.91 -11.98
C TYR A 128 10.21 19.40 -12.14
N ASP A 129 11.24 18.97 -12.85
CA ASP A 129 11.55 17.55 -13.05
C ASP A 129 11.87 16.82 -11.74
N GLN A 130 12.31 17.56 -10.72
CA GLN A 130 12.58 17.05 -9.37
C GLN A 130 11.30 16.92 -8.53
N VAL A 131 10.19 17.60 -8.92
CA VAL A 131 8.98 17.66 -8.11
C VAL A 131 8.19 16.36 -8.22
N GLU A 132 8.00 15.69 -7.11
CA GLU A 132 7.18 14.46 -6.98
C GLU A 132 5.69 14.79 -6.85
N GLY A 133 5.33 15.87 -6.14
CA GLY A 133 3.95 16.30 -6.01
C GLY A 133 3.76 17.54 -5.15
N LYS A 134 2.55 18.08 -5.20
CA LYS A 134 2.06 19.17 -4.38
C LYS A 134 1.22 18.59 -3.25
N PHE A 135 1.45 19.04 -2.03
CA PHE A 135 0.70 18.64 -0.84
C PHE A 135 -0.80 18.89 -1.00
N VAL A 136 -1.58 17.87 -0.67
CA VAL A 136 -3.04 17.93 -0.68
C VAL A 136 -3.60 17.91 0.75
N ASN A 137 -3.18 16.91 1.54
CA ASN A 137 -3.73 16.74 2.90
C ASN A 137 -2.84 15.84 3.76
N LYS A 138 -3.06 15.90 5.09
CA LYS A 138 -2.54 14.95 6.06
C LYS A 138 -3.49 13.76 6.23
N LEU A 139 -2.95 12.59 6.48
CA LEU A 139 -3.68 11.36 6.77
C LEU A 139 -3.37 10.87 8.20
N PRO A 140 -3.93 11.52 9.26
CA PRO A 140 -3.53 11.23 10.65
C PRO A 140 -3.86 9.81 11.09
N TRP A 141 -4.94 9.22 10.55
CA TRP A 141 -5.33 7.85 10.83
C TRP A 141 -4.31 6.84 10.27
N LEU A 142 -3.70 7.15 9.13
CA LEU A 142 -2.70 6.30 8.49
C LEU A 142 -1.39 6.29 9.28
N ASN A 143 -1.01 7.42 9.91
CA ASN A 143 0.12 7.46 10.82
C ASN A 143 -0.09 6.53 12.02
N LYS A 144 -1.28 6.54 12.64
CA LYS A 144 -1.60 5.62 13.74
C LYS A 144 -1.52 4.16 13.31
N LEU A 145 -2.07 3.84 12.13
CA LEU A 145 -2.01 2.50 11.55
C LEU A 145 -0.56 2.07 11.27
N TYR A 146 0.22 2.91 10.64
CA TYR A 146 1.64 2.70 10.36
C TYR A 146 2.43 2.43 11.64
N THR A 147 2.27 3.29 12.67
CA THR A 147 2.95 3.14 13.95
C THR A 147 2.55 1.85 14.66
N PHE A 148 1.26 1.47 14.58
CA PHE A 148 0.79 0.20 15.13
C PHE A 148 1.48 -0.99 14.43
N PHE A 149 1.45 -1.06 13.10
CA PHE A 149 2.00 -2.21 12.37
C PHE A 149 3.53 -2.32 12.46
N LEU A 150 4.25 -1.21 12.67
CA LEU A 150 5.68 -1.24 12.92
C LEU A 150 6.04 -1.56 14.38
N SER A 151 5.07 -1.51 15.28
CA SER A 151 5.29 -1.96 16.66
C SER A 151 5.48 -3.48 16.73
N PRO A 152 6.21 -4.01 17.73
CA PRO A 152 6.33 -5.46 17.91
C PRO A 152 4.99 -6.17 17.99
N TYR A 153 4.00 -5.57 18.65
CA TYR A 153 2.65 -6.12 18.78
C TYR A 153 1.88 -6.12 17.45
N GLY A 154 2.01 -5.05 16.66
CA GLY A 154 1.40 -4.97 15.34
C GLY A 154 1.98 -5.99 14.37
N LEU A 155 3.30 -6.18 14.38
CA LEU A 155 3.98 -7.19 13.59
C LEU A 155 3.51 -8.61 13.95
N LEU A 156 3.44 -8.93 15.25
CA LEU A 156 2.91 -10.22 15.72
C LEU A 156 1.46 -10.43 15.31
N THR A 157 0.62 -9.40 15.44
CA THR A 157 -0.79 -9.43 15.02
C THR A 157 -0.88 -9.70 13.51
N PHE A 158 -0.05 -9.04 12.71
CA PHE A 158 -0.04 -9.24 11.25
C PHE A 158 0.37 -10.66 10.85
N ILE A 159 1.42 -11.19 11.49
CA ILE A 159 1.86 -12.58 11.29
C ILE A 159 0.75 -13.55 11.68
N LEU A 160 0.08 -13.34 12.81
CA LEU A 160 -1.03 -14.19 13.26
C LEU A 160 -2.19 -14.19 12.26
N ILE A 161 -2.56 -13.03 11.73
CA ILE A 161 -3.59 -12.91 10.71
C ILE A 161 -3.22 -13.74 9.46
N ILE A 162 -1.97 -13.62 8.99
CA ILE A 162 -1.49 -14.41 7.84
C ILE A 162 -1.59 -15.91 8.13
N ILE A 163 -1.14 -16.37 9.30
CA ILE A 163 -1.20 -17.78 9.69
C ILE A 163 -2.65 -18.29 9.71
N VAL A 164 -3.57 -17.51 10.28
CA VAL A 164 -4.99 -17.88 10.36
C VAL A 164 -5.61 -17.95 8.96
N LEU A 165 -5.36 -16.95 8.10
CA LEU A 165 -5.86 -16.93 6.73
C LEU A 165 -5.31 -18.09 5.90
N PHE A 166 -4.00 -18.33 5.98
CA PHE A 166 -3.36 -19.43 5.27
C PHE A 166 -3.86 -20.80 5.78
N GLY A 167 -3.97 -20.96 7.10
CA GLY A 167 -4.51 -22.18 7.71
C GLY A 167 -5.95 -22.46 7.27
N TYR A 168 -6.79 -21.43 7.22
CA TYR A 168 -8.15 -21.53 6.73
C TYR A 168 -8.20 -21.99 5.25
N GLU A 169 -7.38 -21.41 4.38
CA GLU A 169 -7.29 -21.81 2.97
C GLU A 169 -6.81 -23.25 2.82
N MET A 170 -5.78 -23.65 3.55
CA MET A 170 -5.26 -25.02 3.53
C MET A 170 -6.32 -26.04 3.96
N ILE A 171 -7.05 -25.76 5.05
CA ILE A 171 -8.15 -26.63 5.52
C ILE A 171 -9.26 -26.69 4.47
N SER A 172 -9.62 -25.56 3.86
CA SER A 172 -10.64 -25.49 2.82
C SER A 172 -10.26 -26.33 1.59
N LEU A 173 -9.00 -26.27 1.17
CA LEU A 173 -8.47 -27.08 0.07
C LEU A 173 -8.49 -28.58 0.40
N ILE A 174 -8.01 -28.99 1.58
CA ILE A 174 -7.99 -30.40 2.02
C ILE A 174 -9.42 -30.97 2.06
N VAL A 175 -10.37 -30.23 2.62
CA VAL A 175 -11.78 -30.66 2.69
C VAL A 175 -12.39 -30.76 1.29
N SER A 176 -12.04 -29.84 0.38
CA SER A 176 -12.51 -29.87 -1.00
C SER A 176 -11.92 -31.05 -1.76
N TYR A 177 -10.65 -31.33 -1.61
CA TYR A 177 -9.98 -32.47 -2.22
C TYR A 177 -10.59 -33.80 -1.73
N LYS A 178 -10.74 -33.97 -0.43
CA LYS A 178 -11.35 -35.18 0.15
C LYS A 178 -12.78 -35.42 -0.33
N SER A 179 -13.56 -34.37 -0.56
CA SER A 179 -14.92 -34.48 -1.08
C SER A 179 -15.00 -34.87 -2.57
N LEU A 180 -13.91 -34.70 -3.33
CA LEU A 180 -13.80 -35.18 -4.71
C LEU A 180 -13.42 -36.66 -4.73
N ASP A 181 -12.50 -37.08 -3.88
CA ASP A 181 -12.03 -38.46 -3.74
C ASP A 181 -13.19 -39.41 -3.33
N GLU A 182 -14.02 -39.00 -2.35
CA GLU A 182 -15.23 -39.74 -1.96
C GLU A 182 -16.26 -39.90 -3.10
N LYS A 183 -16.34 -38.96 -4.03
CA LYS A 183 -17.26 -39.04 -5.18
C LYS A 183 -16.74 -39.95 -6.28
N ASP A 184 -15.44 -40.03 -6.46
CA ASP A 184 -14.84 -40.93 -7.46
C ASP A 184 -14.90 -42.36 -6.99
N ASP A 185 -14.77 -42.66 -5.71
CA ASP A 185 -14.96 -44.00 -5.14
C ASP A 185 -16.41 -44.50 -5.30
N ASP A 186 -17.39 -43.61 -5.10
CA ASP A 186 -18.83 -43.97 -5.31
C ASP A 186 -19.14 -44.26 -6.81
N TYR A 187 -18.38 -43.65 -7.75
CA TYR A 187 -18.56 -43.85 -9.17
C TYR A 187 -17.95 -45.19 -9.65
N TYR A 188 -16.87 -45.65 -9.03
CA TYR A 188 -16.18 -46.90 -9.38
C TYR A 188 -16.65 -48.12 -8.59
N GLU A 189 -17.59 -48.03 -7.64
CA GLU A 189 -18.19 -49.24 -7.01
C GLU A 189 -18.98 -49.99 -8.07
N PRO A 190 -18.57 -51.23 -8.47
CA PRO A 190 -19.25 -51.98 -9.55
C PRO A 190 -20.68 -52.28 -9.09
N LYS A 191 -21.66 -51.98 -9.97
CA LYS A 191 -23.08 -52.25 -9.78
C LYS A 191 -23.40 -53.74 -9.42
N ALA A 192 -22.39 -54.60 -9.44
CA ALA A 192 -22.44 -56.01 -9.08
C ALA A 192 -22.78 -56.26 -7.57
N LYS A 193 -22.36 -55.41 -6.63
CA LYS A 193 -22.63 -55.62 -5.22
C LYS A 193 -24.07 -55.26 -4.80
N LYS A 194 -24.76 -54.39 -5.51
CA LYS A 194 -26.16 -54.03 -5.22
C LYS A 194 -27.17 -55.09 -5.60
N ARG A 195 -26.87 -56.00 -6.59
CA ARG A 195 -27.75 -57.08 -6.99
C ARG A 195 -27.76 -58.29 -6.04
N SER A 196 -26.65 -58.53 -5.33
CA SER A 196 -26.56 -59.68 -4.41
C SER A 196 -27.36 -59.48 -3.11
N LYS A 197 -27.50 -58.21 -2.65
CA LYS A 197 -28.31 -57.91 -1.44
C LYS A 197 -29.85 -57.95 -1.65
N LYS A 198 -30.32 -57.83 -2.91
CA LYS A 198 -31.76 -57.89 -3.23
C LYS A 198 -32.28 -59.34 -3.43
N ARG A 199 -31.40 -60.33 -3.49
CA ARG A 199 -31.79 -61.76 -3.68
C ARG A 199 -31.82 -62.54 -2.37
N LYS A 200 -31.55 -61.92 -1.22
CA LYS A 200 -31.59 -62.57 0.12
C LYS A 200 -32.62 -61.95 1.05
N LYS A 201 -33.73 -61.42 0.50
CA LYS A 201 -34.93 -61.10 1.28
C LYS A 201 -36.14 -61.82 0.67
#